data_8a182a517847676237b361e52f192f1e
#
_entry.id   8a182a517847676237b361e52f192f1e
#
_cell.length_a   1.000
_cell.length_b   1.000
_cell.length_c   1.000
_cell.angle_alpha   90.00
_cell.angle_beta   90.00
_cell.angle_gamma   90.00
#
_symmetry.space_group_name_H-M   'P 1'
#
loop_
_entity.id
_entity.type
_entity.pdbx_description
1 polymer ?
#
loop_
_entity_poly.entity_id
_entity_poly.type
_entity_poly.pdbx_seq_one_letter_code
_entity_poly.pdbx_strand_id
1 'polypeptide(L)'
;MKPFSGFSLICLIFILLFPAGLLQAADTEEIQSTQEEPYLEHEDLFELYQPYIQNISGYKPVYFLAGTRPEDTKFQLSVKYRFVSPQSLAAEKHPWIRGFHIAYTQTSFWDLGGESKPFEDTSYKPEFFFLSSNLFSGKGSSHIFFQAGYEHESNGQAGDTSRSTNYLYIKPIYVLFQEKNGIGFQIAPKIWTYVANTDRTNPDLDKYRGHFSLQFKAGSADSAILETTWRWAEKGHSIICDFTYPMDRLFSANPQLYLHVQYVNALAESLLNYSERNEALRIGVSIVR
;
A
#
# COMPACT_ATOMS: atom_id res chain seq x y z
N MET A 1 5.62 15.06 46.87
CA MET A 1 5.02 16.31 46.40
C MET A 1 6.09 17.17 45.78
N LYS A 2 6.15 17.27 44.47
CA LYS A 2 6.86 18.32 43.71
C LYS A 2 5.97 18.70 42.51
N PRO A 3 5.82 19.99 42.18
CA PRO A 3 4.79 20.45 41.28
C PRO A 3 5.19 20.30 39.82
N PHE A 4 4.19 20.02 39.00
CA PHE A 4 4.22 20.08 37.57
C PHE A 4 4.44 21.53 37.12
N SER A 5 5.46 21.78 36.32
CA SER A 5 5.68 23.05 35.63
C SER A 5 5.03 23.00 34.25
N GLY A 6 4.28 24.07 33.98
CA GLY A 6 3.36 24.21 32.86
C GLY A 6 4.01 24.15 31.48
N PHE A 7 3.29 23.51 30.59
CA PHE A 7 3.42 23.68 29.14
C PHE A 7 2.61 24.89 28.70
N SER A 8 3.32 25.96 28.36
CA SER A 8 2.72 27.18 27.80
C SER A 8 2.27 26.90 26.37
N LEU A 9 0.97 26.91 26.18
CA LEU A 9 0.32 26.88 24.87
C LEU A 9 0.46 28.26 24.22
N ILE A 10 1.43 28.46 23.36
CA ILE A 10 1.52 29.67 22.53
C ILE A 10 0.71 29.38 21.26
N CYS A 11 -0.58 29.74 21.29
CA CYS A 11 -1.38 29.95 20.10
C CYS A 11 -0.93 31.25 19.43
N LEU A 12 -0.12 31.17 18.39
CA LEU A 12 0.14 32.31 17.50
C LEU A 12 -1.05 32.50 16.57
N ILE A 13 -1.93 33.42 16.94
CA ILE A 13 -3.00 33.90 16.05
C ILE A 13 -2.34 34.87 15.06
N PHE A 14 -2.14 34.42 13.82
CA PHE A 14 -1.84 35.30 12.70
C PHE A 14 -3.14 35.95 12.24
N ILE A 15 -3.38 37.18 12.72
CA ILE A 15 -4.38 38.07 12.15
C ILE A 15 -3.77 38.68 10.88
N LEU A 16 -4.11 38.14 9.73
CA LEU A 16 -3.84 38.77 8.44
C LEU A 16 -4.81 39.94 8.26
N LEU A 17 -4.29 41.15 8.43
CA LEU A 17 -4.95 42.38 8.00
C LEU A 17 -5.03 42.38 6.47
N PHE A 18 -6.20 42.11 5.94
CA PHE A 18 -6.51 42.42 4.54
C PHE A 18 -6.82 43.92 4.43
N PRO A 19 -6.20 44.63 3.49
CA PRO A 19 -6.57 46.00 3.24
C PRO A 19 -7.99 46.03 2.60
N ALA A 20 -8.91 46.62 3.32
CA ALA A 20 -10.21 46.98 2.74
C ALA A 20 -10.00 48.19 1.80
N GLY A 21 -10.02 47.95 0.52
CA GLY A 21 -9.92 48.99 -0.47
C GLY A 21 -10.46 48.57 -1.82
N LEU A 22 -11.47 49.32 -2.27
CA LEU A 22 -12.03 49.39 -3.61
C LEU A 22 -13.14 48.40 -3.99
N LEU A 23 -14.29 48.69 -3.40
CA LEU A 23 -15.56 48.52 -4.13
C LEU A 23 -15.84 49.81 -4.88
N GLN A 24 -15.52 49.86 -6.14
CA GLN A 24 -16.03 50.86 -7.07
C GLN A 24 -17.09 50.20 -7.93
N ALA A 25 -18.34 50.67 -7.76
CA ALA A 25 -19.46 50.27 -8.59
C ALA A 25 -19.20 50.78 -10.02
N ALA A 26 -19.16 49.89 -10.97
CA ALA A 26 -19.25 50.20 -12.40
C ALA A 26 -20.59 49.69 -12.91
N ASP A 27 -21.22 50.54 -13.68
CA ASP A 27 -22.58 50.42 -14.21
C ASP A 27 -22.75 49.18 -15.10
N THR A 28 -23.97 48.70 -15.04
CA THR A 28 -24.56 47.57 -15.74
C THR A 28 -24.56 47.77 -17.24
N GLU A 29 -23.81 46.96 -17.97
CA GLU A 29 -24.15 46.56 -19.34
C GLU A 29 -24.41 45.07 -19.37
N GLU A 30 -25.66 44.71 -19.67
CA GLU A 30 -26.09 43.35 -19.93
C GLU A 30 -25.33 42.78 -21.14
N ILE A 31 -24.34 41.91 -20.89
CA ILE A 31 -23.84 40.96 -21.90
C ILE A 31 -24.16 39.57 -21.36
N GLN A 32 -25.28 39.01 -21.86
CA GLN A 32 -25.58 37.59 -21.77
C GLN A 32 -24.47 36.78 -22.45
N SER A 33 -23.55 36.29 -21.69
CA SER A 33 -22.82 35.05 -22.02
C SER A 33 -22.66 34.31 -20.70
N THR A 34 -23.57 33.41 -20.41
CA THR A 34 -23.42 32.39 -19.38
C THR A 34 -22.29 31.42 -19.80
N GLN A 35 -21.07 31.90 -19.70
CA GLN A 35 -19.97 30.98 -19.40
C GLN A 35 -20.06 30.79 -17.88
N GLU A 36 -20.63 29.67 -17.46
CA GLU A 36 -20.43 29.19 -16.10
C GLU A 36 -18.92 29.09 -15.93
N GLU A 37 -18.33 29.99 -15.12
CA GLU A 37 -16.95 29.80 -14.68
C GLU A 37 -16.89 28.43 -14.01
N PRO A 38 -15.89 27.57 -14.37
CA PRO A 38 -15.82 26.26 -13.79
C PRO A 38 -15.75 26.41 -12.25
N TYR A 39 -16.74 25.86 -11.57
CA TYR A 39 -16.77 25.83 -10.10
C TYR A 39 -15.53 25.03 -9.65
N LEU A 40 -14.56 25.75 -9.07
CA LEU A 40 -13.36 25.13 -8.50
C LEU A 40 -13.74 24.47 -7.18
N GLU A 41 -13.65 23.15 -7.15
CA GLU A 41 -13.79 22.39 -5.92
C GLU A 41 -12.53 22.55 -5.04
N HIS A 42 -12.68 22.26 -3.75
CA HIS A 42 -11.55 22.33 -2.82
C HIS A 42 -10.41 21.37 -3.23
N GLU A 43 -10.75 20.21 -3.78
CA GLU A 43 -9.84 19.20 -4.28
C GLU A 43 -8.98 19.74 -5.44
N ASP A 44 -9.56 20.50 -6.38
CA ASP A 44 -8.82 21.10 -7.50
C ASP A 44 -7.77 22.10 -6.99
N LEU A 45 -8.15 22.91 -5.99
CA LEU A 45 -7.23 23.84 -5.35
C LEU A 45 -6.16 23.12 -4.56
N PHE A 46 -6.50 22.02 -3.87
CA PHE A 46 -5.55 21.22 -3.12
C PHE A 46 -4.48 20.62 -4.05
N GLU A 47 -4.90 20.04 -5.18
CA GLU A 47 -3.97 19.50 -6.18
C GLU A 47 -3.04 20.57 -6.78
N LEU A 48 -3.54 21.78 -7.01
CA LEU A 48 -2.75 22.91 -7.50
C LEU A 48 -1.60 23.26 -6.56
N TYR A 49 -1.84 23.24 -5.24
CA TYR A 49 -0.83 23.52 -4.23
C TYR A 49 0.03 22.30 -3.86
N GLN A 50 -0.34 21.12 -4.33
CA GLN A 50 0.36 19.85 -4.02
C GLN A 50 0.81 19.14 -5.31
N PRO A 51 1.65 19.77 -6.15
CA PRO A 51 1.99 19.22 -7.47
C PRO A 51 2.67 17.85 -7.42
N TYR A 52 3.22 17.47 -6.27
CA TYR A 52 3.90 16.19 -6.09
C TYR A 52 2.98 15.08 -5.59
N ILE A 53 1.71 15.36 -5.26
CA ILE A 53 0.75 14.34 -4.80
C ILE A 53 0.50 13.29 -5.88
N GLN A 54 0.60 13.64 -7.15
CA GLN A 54 0.49 12.74 -8.30
C GLN A 54 1.58 11.65 -8.34
N ASN A 55 2.67 11.83 -7.58
CA ASN A 55 3.71 10.82 -7.43
C ASN A 55 3.36 9.77 -6.37
N ILE A 56 2.32 10.01 -5.55
CA ILE A 56 1.79 9.06 -4.59
C ILE A 56 0.80 8.13 -5.28
N SER A 57 0.88 6.84 -4.98
CA SER A 57 -0.10 5.84 -5.45
C SER A 57 -0.18 4.65 -4.50
N GLY A 58 -1.26 3.88 -4.60
CA GLY A 58 -1.34 2.58 -3.93
C GLY A 58 -0.19 1.66 -4.36
N TYR A 59 0.25 0.79 -3.45
CA TYR A 59 1.37 -0.13 -3.71
C TYR A 59 0.97 -1.59 -3.53
N LYS A 60 0.71 -2.02 -2.32
CA LYS A 60 0.11 -3.32 -2.01
C LYS A 60 -1.38 -3.13 -1.72
N PRO A 61 -2.20 -4.17 -1.64
CA PRO A 61 -3.62 -4.03 -1.30
C PRO A 61 -3.85 -3.21 -0.03
N VAL A 62 -4.87 -2.35 -0.05
CA VAL A 62 -5.31 -1.56 1.11
C VAL A 62 -6.67 -2.07 1.52
N TYR A 63 -6.77 -2.64 2.71
CA TYR A 63 -7.97 -3.36 3.15
C TYR A 63 -8.21 -3.29 4.65
N PHE A 64 -9.45 -3.57 5.02
CA PHE A 64 -9.88 -3.97 6.36
C PHE A 64 -10.65 -5.29 6.28
N LEU A 65 -10.18 -6.31 6.98
CA LEU A 65 -10.71 -7.66 6.95
C LEU A 65 -11.04 -8.14 8.37
N ALA A 66 -12.29 -8.45 8.63
CA ALA A 66 -12.71 -9.12 9.84
C ALA A 66 -12.46 -10.62 9.73
N GLY A 67 -11.88 -11.22 10.74
CA GLY A 67 -11.72 -12.67 10.82
C GLY A 67 -13.02 -13.38 11.14
N THR A 68 -13.11 -14.66 10.77
CA THR A 68 -14.19 -15.53 11.26
C THR A 68 -14.11 -15.74 12.78
N ARG A 69 -12.93 -15.56 13.36
CA ARG A 69 -12.69 -15.38 14.78
C ARG A 69 -12.31 -13.91 15.00
N PRO A 70 -12.83 -13.25 16.05
CA PRO A 70 -12.59 -11.82 16.29
C PRO A 70 -11.11 -11.43 16.41
N GLU A 71 -10.27 -12.31 16.95
CA GLU A 71 -8.82 -12.16 17.11
C GLU A 71 -8.06 -12.18 15.78
N ASP A 72 -8.66 -12.67 14.73
CA ASP A 72 -8.02 -12.75 13.39
C ASP A 72 -8.21 -11.49 12.54
N THR A 73 -8.77 -10.41 13.09
CA THR A 73 -9.01 -9.19 12.31
C THR A 73 -7.70 -8.53 11.88
N LYS A 74 -7.67 -8.02 10.65
CA LYS A 74 -6.46 -7.48 10.03
C LYS A 74 -6.77 -6.32 9.14
N PHE A 75 -5.92 -5.29 9.16
CA PHE A 75 -5.96 -4.25 8.13
C PHE A 75 -4.56 -3.96 7.57
N GLN A 76 -4.53 -3.42 6.38
CA GLN A 76 -3.31 -3.02 5.69
C GLN A 76 -3.48 -1.67 5.00
N LEU A 77 -2.50 -0.80 5.21
CA LEU A 77 -2.31 0.44 4.48
C LEU A 77 -1.03 0.32 3.67
N SER A 78 -1.05 0.74 2.41
CA SER A 78 0.15 0.65 1.58
C SER A 78 0.15 1.73 0.50
N VAL A 79 1.24 2.50 0.48
CA VAL A 79 1.47 3.58 -0.48
C VAL A 79 2.89 3.52 -1.01
N LYS A 80 3.10 4.07 -2.20
CA LYS A 80 4.44 4.33 -2.75
C LYS A 80 4.52 5.74 -3.30
N TYR A 81 5.71 6.28 -3.31
CA TYR A 81 6.07 7.56 -3.89
C TYR A 81 7.14 7.37 -4.97
N ARG A 82 6.92 7.93 -6.14
CA ARG A 82 7.89 7.95 -7.23
C ARG A 82 8.74 9.22 -7.12
N PHE A 83 10.06 9.07 -7.09
CA PHE A 83 10.95 10.23 -6.93
C PHE A 83 11.00 11.14 -8.14
N VAL A 84 10.85 10.59 -9.32
CA VAL A 84 11.03 11.34 -10.57
C VAL A 84 9.74 11.31 -11.39
N SER A 85 9.16 12.49 -11.63
CA SER A 85 7.98 12.62 -12.48
C SER A 85 8.28 12.09 -13.89
N PRO A 86 7.36 11.30 -14.49
CA PRO A 86 7.51 10.82 -15.86
C PRO A 86 7.65 11.93 -16.90
N GLN A 87 7.13 13.12 -16.62
CA GLN A 87 7.13 14.29 -17.48
C GLN A 87 8.37 15.18 -17.31
N SER A 88 9.28 14.84 -16.38
CA SER A 88 10.48 15.64 -16.14
C SER A 88 11.50 15.50 -17.26
N LEU A 89 12.24 16.57 -17.55
CA LEU A 89 13.34 16.57 -18.52
C LEU A 89 14.42 15.52 -18.19
N ALA A 90 14.64 15.25 -16.90
CA ALA A 90 15.57 14.21 -16.45
C ALA A 90 15.07 12.82 -16.86
N ALA A 91 13.76 12.58 -16.73
CA ALA A 91 13.13 11.30 -17.10
C ALA A 91 13.05 11.12 -18.62
N GLU A 92 13.01 12.20 -19.39
CA GLU A 92 13.09 12.15 -20.85
C GLU A 92 14.49 11.71 -21.31
N LYS A 93 15.54 12.29 -20.73
CA LYS A 93 16.93 11.94 -21.06
C LYS A 93 17.35 10.56 -20.52
N HIS A 94 16.85 10.18 -19.37
CA HIS A 94 17.19 8.94 -18.66
C HIS A 94 15.93 8.22 -18.18
N PRO A 95 15.18 7.53 -19.04
CA PRO A 95 13.87 6.94 -18.69
C PRO A 95 13.91 5.97 -17.51
N TRP A 96 15.03 5.32 -17.25
CA TRP A 96 15.20 4.37 -16.16
C TRP A 96 15.07 4.99 -14.75
N ILE A 97 15.37 6.29 -14.60
CA ILE A 97 15.27 6.95 -13.28
C ILE A 97 13.82 7.04 -12.76
N ARG A 98 12.82 6.87 -13.64
CA ARG A 98 11.40 6.78 -13.25
C ARG A 98 11.10 5.57 -12.37
N GLY A 99 12.00 4.59 -12.40
CA GLY A 99 11.86 3.33 -11.67
C GLY A 99 12.11 3.43 -10.17
N PHE A 100 12.69 4.51 -9.66
CA PHE A 100 12.98 4.64 -8.23
C PHE A 100 11.77 5.08 -7.42
N HIS A 101 11.49 4.30 -6.38
CA HIS A 101 10.37 4.50 -5.48
C HIS A 101 10.79 4.31 -4.03
N ILE A 102 10.10 5.01 -3.13
CA ILE A 102 9.99 4.63 -1.73
C ILE A 102 8.56 4.16 -1.50
N ALA A 103 8.39 3.17 -0.65
CA ALA A 103 7.07 2.70 -0.25
C ALA A 103 7.01 2.50 1.26
N TYR A 104 5.80 2.51 1.75
CA TYR A 104 5.49 2.17 3.12
C TYR A 104 4.27 1.25 3.14
N THR A 105 4.39 0.13 3.84
CA THR A 105 3.26 -0.77 4.11
C THR A 105 3.16 -0.98 5.61
N GLN A 106 1.97 -0.79 6.14
CA GLN A 106 1.64 -1.15 7.52
C GLN A 106 0.61 -2.26 7.50
N THR A 107 0.85 -3.33 8.24
CA THR A 107 -0.09 -4.43 8.45
C THR A 107 -0.32 -4.58 9.94
N SER A 108 -1.56 -4.44 10.39
CA SER A 108 -1.92 -4.55 11.81
C SER A 108 -2.86 -5.72 12.04
N PHE A 109 -2.57 -6.51 13.05
CA PHE A 109 -3.37 -7.62 13.55
C PHE A 109 -4.12 -7.13 14.77
N TRP A 110 -5.43 -7.27 14.76
CA TRP A 110 -6.32 -6.64 15.73
C TRP A 110 -7.23 -7.68 16.37
N ASP A 111 -7.07 -7.91 17.66
CA ASP A 111 -7.98 -8.75 18.43
C ASP A 111 -9.24 -7.95 18.83
N LEU A 112 -10.30 -8.11 18.07
CA LEU A 112 -11.60 -7.49 18.39
C LEU A 112 -12.37 -8.25 19.47
N GLY A 113 -11.96 -9.47 19.84
CA GLY A 113 -12.57 -10.29 20.88
C GLY A 113 -11.99 -10.07 22.27
N GLY A 114 -10.76 -9.55 22.34
CA GLY A 114 -10.05 -9.32 23.59
C GLY A 114 -10.62 -8.16 24.41
N GLU A 115 -10.33 -8.16 25.69
CA GLU A 115 -10.61 -7.03 26.57
C GLU A 115 -9.81 -5.80 26.11
N SER A 116 -10.44 -4.63 25.97
CA SER A 116 -9.86 -3.40 25.40
C SER A 116 -9.46 -3.50 23.92
N LYS A 117 -9.78 -4.58 23.22
CA LYS A 117 -9.54 -4.78 21.78
C LYS A 117 -8.13 -4.37 21.34
N PRO A 118 -7.07 -5.03 21.82
CA PRO A 118 -5.70 -4.64 21.58
C PRO A 118 -5.26 -4.93 20.13
N PHE A 119 -4.27 -4.18 19.63
CA PHE A 119 -3.46 -4.64 18.51
C PHE A 119 -2.47 -5.68 19.04
N GLU A 120 -2.51 -6.90 18.50
CA GLU A 120 -1.57 -7.96 18.88
C GLU A 120 -0.18 -7.69 18.32
N ASP A 121 -0.12 -7.31 17.05
CA ASP A 121 1.11 -6.97 16.35
C ASP A 121 0.85 -5.97 15.25
N THR A 122 1.86 -5.17 14.92
CA THR A 122 1.84 -4.28 13.76
C THR A 122 3.19 -4.35 13.07
N SER A 123 3.19 -4.70 11.80
CA SER A 123 4.39 -4.67 10.97
C SER A 123 4.48 -3.36 10.20
N TYR A 124 5.55 -2.62 10.41
CA TYR A 124 5.94 -1.39 9.70
C TYR A 124 7.01 -1.73 8.66
N LYS A 125 6.72 -1.53 7.36
CA LYS A 125 7.53 -1.99 6.24
C LYS A 125 7.91 -0.84 5.31
N PRO A 126 8.87 0.03 5.69
CA PRO A 126 9.48 0.94 4.73
C PRO A 126 10.32 0.16 3.71
N GLU A 127 10.21 0.56 2.45
CA GLU A 127 10.82 -0.13 1.32
C GLU A 127 11.37 0.90 0.33
N PHE A 128 12.59 0.69 -0.16
CA PHE A 128 13.17 1.43 -1.27
C PHE A 128 13.41 0.45 -2.42
N PHE A 129 12.88 0.76 -3.60
CA PHE A 129 13.00 -0.17 -4.73
C PHE A 129 13.10 0.53 -6.08
N PHE A 130 13.65 -0.20 -7.01
CA PHE A 130 13.62 0.08 -8.43
C PHE A 130 12.63 -0.85 -9.13
N LEU A 131 11.75 -0.28 -9.94
CA LEU A 131 10.85 -1.01 -10.83
C LEU A 131 11.14 -0.59 -12.27
N SER A 132 11.52 -1.55 -13.11
CA SER A 132 11.80 -1.28 -14.52
C SER A 132 10.55 -0.85 -15.28
N SER A 133 10.74 -0.19 -16.41
CA SER A 133 9.72 -0.17 -17.48
C SER A 133 9.57 -1.59 -18.07
N ASN A 134 8.59 -1.76 -18.97
CA ASN A 134 8.43 -3.03 -19.66
C ASN A 134 9.73 -3.37 -20.44
N LEU A 135 10.31 -4.53 -20.11
CA LEU A 135 11.56 -5.03 -20.71
C LEU A 135 11.33 -5.77 -22.01
N PHE A 136 10.08 -6.09 -22.34
CA PHE A 136 9.72 -6.85 -23.53
C PHE A 136 9.02 -5.94 -24.55
N SER A 137 9.70 -5.71 -25.67
CA SER A 137 9.22 -4.82 -26.74
C SER A 137 8.37 -5.52 -27.80
N GLY A 138 7.98 -6.77 -27.59
CA GLY A 138 7.20 -7.55 -28.56
C GLY A 138 5.79 -7.03 -28.74
N LYS A 139 5.23 -7.21 -29.97
CA LYS A 139 3.81 -7.01 -30.23
C LYS A 139 3.04 -8.13 -29.56
N GLY A 140 2.21 -7.81 -28.56
CA GLY A 140 1.34 -8.81 -27.94
C GLY A 140 0.98 -8.50 -26.49
N SER A 141 0.26 -9.41 -25.89
CA SER A 141 -0.31 -9.32 -24.55
C SER A 141 0.70 -9.57 -23.42
N SER A 142 1.98 -9.82 -23.73
CA SER A 142 2.99 -10.22 -22.75
C SER A 142 3.87 -9.04 -22.34
N HIS A 143 4.08 -8.88 -21.04
CA HIS A 143 4.91 -7.84 -20.47
C HIS A 143 5.84 -8.42 -19.41
N ILE A 144 7.08 -7.96 -19.37
CA ILE A 144 8.07 -8.36 -18.39
C ILE A 144 8.58 -7.12 -17.66
N PHE A 145 8.56 -7.17 -16.34
CA PHE A 145 9.11 -6.14 -15.48
C PHE A 145 10.10 -6.77 -14.50
N PHE A 146 10.93 -5.95 -13.92
CA PHE A 146 11.89 -6.34 -12.90
C PHE A 146 11.83 -5.35 -11.75
N GLN A 147 11.67 -5.86 -10.53
CA GLN A 147 11.72 -5.08 -9.31
C GLN A 147 12.87 -5.59 -8.44
N ALA A 148 13.65 -4.68 -7.89
CA ALA A 148 14.70 -4.99 -6.92
C ALA A 148 14.70 -3.91 -5.84
N GLY A 149 14.94 -4.29 -4.59
CA GLY A 149 14.87 -3.33 -3.51
C GLY A 149 15.40 -3.83 -2.18
N TYR A 150 15.35 -2.91 -1.23
CA TYR A 150 15.60 -3.14 0.18
C TYR A 150 14.30 -2.90 0.94
N GLU A 151 13.91 -3.85 1.79
CA GLU A 151 12.75 -3.76 2.66
C GLU A 151 13.21 -3.95 4.11
N HIS A 152 12.84 -3.01 4.97
CA HIS A 152 12.89 -3.17 6.41
C HIS A 152 11.50 -3.55 6.91
N GLU A 153 11.44 -4.43 7.90
CA GLU A 153 10.19 -4.71 8.62
C GLU A 153 10.48 -4.72 10.13
N SER A 154 9.68 -4.03 10.89
CA SER A 154 9.74 -4.03 12.36
C SER A 154 8.35 -3.92 12.96
N ASN A 155 8.19 -4.43 14.18
CA ASN A 155 6.90 -4.32 14.89
C ASN A 155 6.81 -3.13 15.84
N GLY A 156 7.84 -2.29 15.93
CA GLY A 156 7.84 -1.08 16.75
C GLY A 156 7.80 -1.32 18.26
N GLN A 157 7.97 -2.56 18.71
CA GLN A 157 7.99 -2.90 20.12
C GLN A 157 9.41 -2.88 20.70
N ALA A 158 9.51 -2.90 22.03
CA ALA A 158 10.76 -2.91 22.77
C ALA A 158 10.91 -4.20 23.61
N GLY A 159 12.12 -4.46 24.11
CA GLY A 159 12.41 -5.62 24.96
C GLY A 159 12.23 -6.95 24.24
N ASP A 160 11.69 -7.93 24.95
CA ASP A 160 11.58 -9.31 24.46
C ASP A 160 10.54 -9.50 23.34
N THR A 161 9.64 -8.55 23.15
CA THR A 161 8.66 -8.54 22.07
C THR A 161 9.14 -7.80 20.82
N SER A 162 10.31 -7.15 20.87
CA SER A 162 10.90 -6.45 19.74
C SER A 162 11.25 -7.42 18.62
N ARG A 163 10.79 -7.12 17.41
CA ARG A 163 11.08 -7.90 16.19
C ARG A 163 11.45 -6.96 15.07
N SER A 164 12.51 -7.28 14.34
CA SER A 164 12.89 -6.56 13.14
C SER A 164 13.67 -7.43 12.17
N THR A 165 13.52 -7.15 10.89
CA THR A 165 14.27 -7.83 9.83
C THR A 165 14.51 -6.90 8.66
N ASN A 166 15.60 -7.15 7.94
CA ASN A 166 15.96 -6.43 6.74
C ASN A 166 16.34 -7.42 5.65
N TYR A 167 15.96 -7.14 4.43
CA TYR A 167 16.38 -7.95 3.31
C TYR A 167 16.49 -7.17 2.01
N LEU A 168 17.41 -7.64 1.18
CA LEU A 168 17.53 -7.27 -0.23
C LEU A 168 16.78 -8.30 -1.05
N TYR A 169 16.07 -7.88 -2.07
CA TYR A 169 15.29 -8.78 -2.90
C TYR A 169 15.36 -8.44 -4.38
N ILE A 170 15.06 -9.46 -5.19
CA ILE A 170 14.76 -9.35 -6.61
C ILE A 170 13.41 -10.02 -6.90
N LYS A 171 12.64 -9.44 -7.81
CA LYS A 171 11.31 -9.91 -8.20
C LYS A 171 11.09 -9.65 -9.68
N PRO A 172 11.41 -10.60 -10.57
CA PRO A 172 10.92 -10.57 -11.94
C PRO A 172 9.38 -10.71 -11.94
N ILE A 173 8.73 -10.00 -12.83
CA ILE A 173 7.26 -9.97 -12.93
C ILE A 173 6.90 -10.20 -14.39
N TYR A 174 6.24 -11.30 -14.66
CA TYR A 174 5.66 -11.62 -15.96
C TYR A 174 4.17 -11.39 -15.94
N VAL A 175 3.66 -10.60 -16.88
CA VAL A 175 2.24 -10.29 -17.03
C VAL A 175 1.79 -10.68 -18.43
N LEU A 176 0.70 -11.45 -18.50
CA LEU A 176 -0.04 -11.70 -19.70
C LEU A 176 -1.40 -11.00 -19.57
N PHE A 177 -1.65 -10.00 -20.42
CA PHE A 177 -2.87 -9.21 -20.36
C PHE A 177 -3.54 -9.11 -21.71
N GLN A 178 -4.81 -9.55 -21.79
CA GLN A 178 -5.63 -9.46 -22.98
C GLN A 178 -6.49 -8.20 -22.95
N GLU A 179 -6.12 -7.19 -23.70
CA GLU A 179 -6.85 -5.91 -23.76
C GLU A 179 -8.33 -6.07 -24.16
N LYS A 180 -8.62 -7.04 -25.07
CA LYS A 180 -9.96 -7.23 -25.61
C LYS A 180 -11.04 -7.61 -24.56
N ASN A 181 -10.67 -8.35 -23.52
CA ASN A 181 -11.59 -8.85 -22.49
C ASN A 181 -11.17 -8.48 -21.06
N GLY A 182 -10.09 -7.67 -20.91
CA GLY A 182 -9.58 -7.23 -19.62
C GLY A 182 -9.04 -8.36 -18.73
N ILE A 183 -8.84 -9.56 -19.26
CA ILE A 183 -8.32 -10.70 -18.48
C ILE A 183 -6.81 -10.62 -18.42
N GLY A 184 -6.28 -10.76 -17.21
CA GLY A 184 -4.85 -10.75 -16.93
C GLY A 184 -4.40 -11.93 -16.08
N PHE A 185 -3.15 -12.32 -16.31
CA PHE A 185 -2.39 -13.26 -15.47
C PHE A 185 -1.05 -12.65 -15.13
N GLN A 186 -0.63 -12.81 -13.89
CA GLN A 186 0.70 -12.39 -13.45
C GLN A 186 1.36 -13.54 -12.69
N ILE A 187 2.64 -13.73 -12.95
CA ILE A 187 3.51 -14.59 -12.14
C ILE A 187 4.70 -13.74 -11.71
N ALA A 188 5.00 -13.73 -10.42
CA ALA A 188 6.09 -12.94 -9.87
C ALA A 188 6.81 -13.72 -8.75
N PRO A 189 7.86 -14.47 -9.08
CA PRO A 189 8.75 -15.01 -8.07
C PRO A 189 9.54 -13.89 -7.39
N LYS A 190 9.69 -13.96 -6.07
CA LYS A 190 10.54 -13.06 -5.27
C LYS A 190 11.56 -13.89 -4.52
N ILE A 191 12.82 -13.52 -4.64
CA ILE A 191 13.95 -14.11 -3.91
C ILE A 191 14.58 -13.01 -3.06
N TRP A 192 14.94 -13.34 -1.84
CA TRP A 192 15.58 -12.38 -0.94
C TRP A 192 16.68 -13.00 -0.10
N THR A 193 17.57 -12.15 0.37
CA THR A 193 18.57 -12.46 1.38
C THR A 193 18.47 -11.50 2.54
N TYR A 194 18.59 -12.02 3.74
CA TYR A 194 18.60 -11.21 4.96
C TYR A 194 19.92 -10.46 5.08
N VAL A 195 19.85 -9.17 5.50
CA VAL A 195 21.02 -8.30 5.64
C VAL A 195 20.92 -7.52 6.94
N ALA A 196 22.04 -7.35 7.63
CA ALA A 196 22.14 -6.56 8.87
C ALA A 196 21.08 -6.94 9.94
N ASN A 197 20.70 -8.20 10.01
CA ASN A 197 19.82 -8.72 11.05
C ASN A 197 20.62 -9.06 12.31
N THR A 198 19.98 -8.91 13.46
CA THR A 198 20.56 -9.33 14.74
C THR A 198 19.86 -10.57 15.26
N ASP A 199 20.63 -11.53 15.78
CA ASP A 199 20.08 -12.75 16.38
C ASP A 199 19.28 -12.50 17.67
N ARG A 200 19.21 -11.26 18.13
CA ARG A 200 18.57 -10.91 19.38
C ARG A 200 17.03 -10.88 19.28
N THR A 201 16.50 -10.50 18.14
CA THR A 201 15.05 -10.22 17.97
C THR A 201 14.30 -11.38 17.34
N ASN A 202 14.91 -12.05 16.36
CA ASN A 202 14.29 -13.17 15.63
C ASN A 202 15.38 -14.08 15.01
N PRO A 203 16.08 -14.86 15.83
CA PRO A 203 17.34 -15.55 15.44
C PRO A 203 17.17 -16.58 14.33
N ASP A 204 15.98 -17.09 14.13
CA ASP A 204 15.67 -18.16 13.18
C ASP A 204 14.46 -17.85 12.28
N LEU A 205 14.15 -16.58 12.08
CA LEU A 205 13.06 -16.14 11.22
C LEU A 205 13.16 -16.71 9.80
N ASP A 206 14.39 -16.84 9.28
CA ASP A 206 14.68 -17.40 7.96
C ASP A 206 14.15 -18.83 7.81
N LYS A 207 14.15 -19.62 8.88
CA LYS A 207 13.63 -21.00 8.87
C LYS A 207 12.11 -21.06 8.72
N TYR A 208 11.39 -20.01 9.13
CA TYR A 208 9.93 -19.94 9.07
C TYR A 208 9.43 -19.11 7.90
N ARG A 209 10.16 -18.06 7.50
CA ARG A 209 9.79 -17.16 6.38
C ARG A 209 10.47 -17.58 5.08
N GLY A 210 11.65 -18.20 5.14
CA GLY A 210 12.42 -18.65 3.99
C GLY A 210 13.08 -17.51 3.22
N HIS A 211 13.43 -17.80 1.95
CA HIS A 211 14.14 -16.89 1.03
C HIS A 211 13.44 -16.77 -0.32
N PHE A 212 12.26 -17.38 -0.47
CA PHE A 212 11.56 -17.47 -1.75
C PHE A 212 10.05 -17.38 -1.54
N SER A 213 9.39 -16.65 -2.44
CA SER A 213 7.93 -16.70 -2.63
C SER A 213 7.57 -16.65 -4.10
N LEU A 214 6.42 -17.21 -4.43
CA LEU A 214 5.81 -17.14 -5.73
C LEU A 214 4.43 -16.48 -5.60
N GLN A 215 4.25 -15.35 -6.27
CA GLN A 215 2.98 -14.67 -6.38
C GLN A 215 2.36 -15.00 -7.73
N PHE A 216 1.11 -15.40 -7.70
CA PHE A 216 0.26 -15.59 -8.86
C PHE A 216 -0.98 -14.72 -8.73
N LYS A 217 -1.34 -14.01 -9.81
CA LYS A 217 -2.54 -13.17 -9.85
C LYS A 217 -3.29 -13.42 -11.16
N ALA A 218 -4.58 -13.63 -11.10
CA ALA A 218 -5.42 -13.89 -12.26
C ALA A 218 -6.79 -13.25 -12.10
N GLY A 219 -7.35 -12.74 -13.17
CA GLY A 219 -8.69 -12.18 -13.18
C GLY A 219 -8.89 -11.07 -14.19
N SER A 220 -9.97 -10.31 -14.01
CA SER A 220 -10.29 -9.16 -14.83
C SER A 220 -10.35 -7.89 -14.00
N ALA A 221 -9.89 -6.78 -14.58
CA ALA A 221 -9.93 -5.46 -13.93
C ALA A 221 -11.35 -5.07 -13.50
N ASP A 222 -12.37 -5.46 -14.28
CA ASP A 222 -13.78 -5.12 -14.05
C ASP A 222 -14.55 -6.20 -13.28
N SER A 223 -13.89 -7.24 -12.80
CA SER A 223 -14.53 -8.38 -12.17
C SER A 223 -13.65 -8.99 -11.06
N ALA A 224 -13.78 -10.29 -10.86
CA ALA A 224 -13.01 -11.03 -9.87
C ALA A 224 -11.51 -11.01 -10.16
N ILE A 225 -10.73 -10.87 -9.11
CA ILE A 225 -9.29 -11.14 -9.11
C ILE A 225 -9.00 -12.12 -7.97
N LEU A 226 -8.24 -13.16 -8.29
CA LEU A 226 -7.61 -14.05 -7.34
C LEU A 226 -6.12 -13.80 -7.34
N GLU A 227 -5.56 -13.50 -6.16
CA GLU A 227 -4.14 -13.44 -5.93
C GLU A 227 -3.75 -14.53 -4.94
N THR A 228 -2.68 -15.26 -5.23
CA THR A 228 -2.14 -16.29 -4.34
C THR A 228 -0.65 -16.05 -4.16
N THR A 229 -0.22 -15.96 -2.92
CA THR A 229 1.19 -15.91 -2.54
C THR A 229 1.57 -17.21 -1.84
N TRP A 230 2.51 -17.93 -2.43
CA TRP A 230 3.10 -19.11 -1.86
C TRP A 230 4.52 -18.83 -1.42
N ARG A 231 4.86 -19.21 -0.19
CA ARG A 231 6.16 -18.98 0.43
C ARG A 231 6.73 -20.32 0.89
N TRP A 232 8.02 -20.50 0.70
CA TRP A 232 8.72 -21.74 1.05
C TRP A 232 9.79 -21.45 2.09
N ALA A 233 9.81 -22.25 3.16
CA ALA A 233 10.77 -22.15 4.25
C ALA A 233 11.14 -23.54 4.78
N GLU A 234 12.20 -23.63 5.57
CA GLU A 234 12.66 -24.90 6.18
C GLU A 234 11.57 -25.55 7.05
N LYS A 235 10.86 -24.74 7.85
CA LYS A 235 9.80 -25.20 8.78
C LYS A 235 8.46 -25.46 8.10
N GLY A 236 8.38 -25.26 6.80
CA GLY A 236 7.18 -25.52 6.02
C GLY A 236 6.86 -24.45 4.98
N HIS A 237 5.77 -24.67 4.28
CA HIS A 237 5.25 -23.70 3.31
C HIS A 237 4.13 -22.84 3.92
N SER A 238 3.90 -21.69 3.31
CA SER A 238 2.80 -20.79 3.65
C SER A 238 2.04 -20.42 2.40
N ILE A 239 0.73 -20.30 2.51
CA ILE A 239 -0.15 -19.88 1.43
C ILE A 239 -1.06 -18.75 1.92
N ILE A 240 -1.20 -17.71 1.11
CA ILE A 240 -2.16 -16.63 1.30
C ILE A 240 -2.93 -16.51 -0.02
N CYS A 241 -4.25 -16.58 0.05
CA CYS A 241 -5.14 -16.42 -1.08
C CYS A 241 -6.07 -15.23 -0.84
N ASP A 242 -6.02 -14.26 -1.74
CA ASP A 242 -6.86 -13.06 -1.72
C ASP A 242 -7.81 -13.09 -2.92
N PHE A 243 -9.10 -13.09 -2.65
CA PHE A 243 -10.15 -12.97 -3.66
C PHE A 243 -10.81 -11.60 -3.52
N THR A 244 -10.89 -10.85 -4.62
CA THR A 244 -11.55 -9.54 -4.64
C THR A 244 -12.58 -9.44 -5.76
N TYR A 245 -13.68 -8.73 -5.48
CA TYR A 245 -14.75 -8.50 -6.44
C TYR A 245 -15.30 -7.07 -6.31
N PRO A 246 -15.50 -6.30 -7.40
CA PRO A 246 -16.04 -4.95 -7.35
C PRO A 246 -17.45 -4.91 -6.73
N MET A 247 -17.63 -4.08 -5.70
CA MET A 247 -18.91 -3.98 -4.99
C MET A 247 -19.97 -3.18 -5.78
N ASP A 248 -19.57 -2.33 -6.70
CA ASP A 248 -20.45 -1.64 -7.64
C ASP A 248 -21.24 -2.61 -8.54
N ARG A 249 -20.73 -3.82 -8.73
CA ARG A 249 -21.42 -4.92 -9.44
C ARG A 249 -22.44 -5.66 -8.56
N LEU A 250 -22.38 -5.48 -7.24
CA LEU A 250 -23.23 -6.17 -6.27
C LEU A 250 -24.34 -5.24 -5.73
N PHE A 251 -24.10 -3.93 -5.68
CA PHE A 251 -25.00 -2.98 -5.03
C PHE A 251 -25.33 -1.80 -5.92
N SER A 252 -26.61 -1.44 -6.00
CA SER A 252 -27.09 -0.30 -6.80
C SER A 252 -26.57 1.07 -6.32
N ALA A 253 -26.08 1.16 -5.09
CA ALA A 253 -25.46 2.36 -4.55
C ALA A 253 -24.09 2.69 -5.16
N ASN A 254 -23.55 1.80 -6.02
CA ASN A 254 -22.28 1.97 -6.72
C ASN A 254 -21.08 2.32 -5.81
N PRO A 255 -20.85 1.58 -4.70
CA PRO A 255 -19.69 1.85 -3.85
C PRO A 255 -18.40 1.49 -4.59
N GLN A 256 -17.44 2.42 -4.62
CA GLN A 256 -16.13 2.23 -5.27
C GLN A 256 -15.16 1.47 -4.35
N LEU A 257 -15.57 0.29 -3.96
CA LEU A 257 -14.87 -0.62 -3.06
C LEU A 257 -14.87 -2.03 -3.67
N TYR A 258 -13.99 -2.87 -3.16
CA TYR A 258 -13.97 -4.29 -3.47
C TYR A 258 -14.38 -5.10 -2.24
N LEU A 259 -15.29 -6.06 -2.43
CA LEU A 259 -15.42 -7.18 -1.50
C LEU A 259 -14.09 -7.93 -1.49
N HIS A 260 -13.55 -8.24 -0.33
CA HIS A 260 -12.29 -8.92 -0.19
C HIS A 260 -12.44 -10.12 0.77
N VAL A 261 -12.07 -11.29 0.28
CA VAL A 261 -11.99 -12.52 1.08
C VAL A 261 -10.54 -13.00 1.07
N GLN A 262 -9.98 -13.24 2.25
CA GLN A 262 -8.61 -13.72 2.40
C GLN A 262 -8.61 -15.05 3.18
N TYR A 263 -7.96 -16.06 2.62
CA TYR A 263 -7.56 -17.27 3.32
C TYR A 263 -6.06 -17.26 3.56
N VAL A 264 -5.68 -17.57 4.78
CA VAL A 264 -4.29 -17.66 5.20
C VAL A 264 -4.04 -19.00 5.86
N ASN A 265 -2.97 -19.69 5.47
CA ASN A 265 -2.34 -20.77 6.22
C ASN A 265 -0.84 -20.55 6.14
N ALA A 266 -0.30 -19.86 7.13
CA ALA A 266 1.05 -19.31 7.01
C ALA A 266 1.84 -19.35 8.32
N LEU A 267 3.14 -19.62 8.18
CA LEU A 267 4.17 -19.31 9.16
C LEU A 267 4.63 -17.86 8.94
N ALA A 268 5.04 -17.18 9.99
CA ALA A 268 5.54 -15.81 9.95
C ALA A 268 4.60 -14.85 9.20
N GLU A 269 3.29 -14.93 9.46
CA GLU A 269 2.33 -13.94 8.99
C GLU A 269 2.54 -12.60 9.73
N SER A 270 2.69 -12.63 11.07
CA SER A 270 3.18 -11.52 11.87
C SER A 270 4.66 -11.71 12.24
N LEU A 271 5.33 -10.62 12.64
CA LEU A 271 6.69 -10.71 13.16
C LEU A 271 6.73 -11.22 14.60
N LEU A 272 5.78 -10.83 15.42
CA LEU A 272 5.74 -11.21 16.84
C LEU A 272 5.68 -12.74 16.98
N ASN A 273 4.75 -13.36 16.27
CA ASN A 273 4.48 -14.80 16.32
C ASN A 273 5.03 -15.52 15.07
N TYR A 274 6.24 -15.14 14.61
CA TYR A 274 6.79 -15.65 13.33
C TYR A 274 6.99 -17.17 13.32
N SER A 275 7.19 -17.80 14.47
CA SER A 275 7.38 -19.26 14.60
C SER A 275 6.07 -20.04 14.62
N GLU A 276 4.94 -19.36 14.77
CA GLU A 276 3.62 -19.97 14.84
C GLU A 276 2.95 -20.00 13.47
N ARG A 277 2.14 -21.05 13.25
CA ARG A 277 1.31 -21.15 12.08
C ARG A 277 -0.04 -20.51 12.34
N ASN A 278 -0.36 -19.50 11.56
CA ASN A 278 -1.70 -18.92 11.57
C ASN A 278 -2.55 -19.53 10.46
N GLU A 279 -3.78 -19.94 10.80
CA GLU A 279 -4.82 -20.32 9.84
C GLU A 279 -6.05 -19.47 10.08
N ALA A 280 -6.40 -18.64 9.10
CA ALA A 280 -7.49 -17.69 9.21
C ALA A 280 -8.26 -17.54 7.91
N LEU A 281 -9.57 -17.36 8.02
CA LEU A 281 -10.45 -16.89 6.96
C LEU A 281 -10.97 -15.52 7.35
N ARG A 282 -10.81 -14.56 6.47
CA ARG A 282 -11.18 -13.15 6.70
C ARG A 282 -12.05 -12.65 5.57
N ILE A 283 -12.98 -11.75 5.87
CA ILE A 283 -13.82 -11.08 4.91
C ILE A 283 -13.94 -9.60 5.23
N GLY A 284 -14.00 -8.77 4.22
CA GLY A 284 -14.13 -7.32 4.42
C GLY A 284 -14.08 -6.56 3.11
N VAL A 285 -13.46 -5.39 3.16
CA VAL A 285 -13.39 -4.48 2.02
C VAL A 285 -11.96 -4.06 1.71
N SER A 286 -11.69 -3.76 0.44
CA SER A 286 -10.47 -3.11 0.01
C SER A 286 -10.75 -1.94 -0.94
N ILE A 287 -9.84 -0.96 -0.94
CA ILE A 287 -9.86 0.20 -1.85
C ILE A 287 -8.75 0.09 -2.91
N VAL A 288 -7.75 -0.75 -2.66
CA VAL A 288 -6.68 -1.12 -3.61
C VAL A 288 -6.54 -2.64 -3.58
N ARG A 289 -6.36 -3.27 -4.75
CA ARG A 289 -6.25 -4.72 -4.90
C ARG A 289 -5.14 -5.17 -5.85
#